data_b767997bfd15e4f47fb0ba9256940deb
#
_entry.id   b767997bfd15e4f47fb0ba9256940deb
#
_cell.length_a   1.000
_cell.length_b   1.000
_cell.length_c   1.000
_cell.angle_alpha   90.00
_cell.angle_beta   90.00
_cell.angle_gamma   90.00
#
_symmetry.space_group_name_H-M   'P 1'
#
loop_
_entity.id
_entity.type
_entity.pdbx_description
1 polymer ?
#
loop_
_entity_poly.entity_id
_entity_poly.type
_entity_poly.pdbx_seq_one_letter_code
_entity_poly.pdbx_strand_id
1 'polypeptide(L)'
;MVPISSRNSSARTRPSVPRAKQPAIGWVLISRAEVAKAEALLSDRQRGVVDELGLLSIHQAFADRLFPGTSVLHTRLRYALFVPWLMQAAAKAANPVQKLQQLEFDLTGRLKLGLTNKAASEDDTGIIGSRVYEKRKPAAQPASFSYWSALATWGILGRDHRHSAPSRESVLEELGSERKGGSAVDLDGQPLSTGPTYFQDLPPQPPALLEDPKGVTFKLPAHERQYLRNRLRSSKAPTLEDETPRESFLAALARNTVRPLEKTELWDDAAVCACVPKEDEELIDLARHISALGGIVRAVYLAFVEQACADKRFLTSRVHRDHLIKCRTDWGSEAMKADLEKLVSEGLGLEHNKLYELLEATQAWLATPAALPKASVRTLYANLERERKQGRARLSGKAGASLQLRRWARSGERASTAGRLHFRWPSVSRLIRDLHE
;
A
#
# COMPACT_ATOMS: atom_id res chain seq x y z
N MET A 1 -51.23 -59.57 -45.92
CA MET A 1 -51.19 -58.85 -44.64
C MET A 1 -49.84 -58.10 -44.59
N VAL A 2 -49.88 -56.76 -44.69
CA VAL A 2 -48.74 -55.90 -44.82
C VAL A 2 -48.41 -55.32 -43.43
N PRO A 3 -47.16 -55.31 -42.95
CA PRO A 3 -46.78 -54.60 -41.71
C PRO A 3 -46.46 -53.15 -41.98
N ILE A 4 -46.96 -52.28 -41.13
CA ILE A 4 -46.90 -50.86 -41.14
C ILE A 4 -45.49 -50.38 -40.69
N SER A 5 -44.88 -49.56 -41.53
CA SER A 5 -43.60 -48.86 -41.30
C SER A 5 -43.77 -47.82 -40.25
N SER A 6 -42.96 -47.86 -39.19
CA SER A 6 -42.78 -46.76 -38.20
C SER A 6 -41.83 -45.69 -38.68
N ARG A 7 -42.32 -44.46 -38.80
CA ARG A 7 -41.53 -43.28 -39.12
C ARG A 7 -40.62 -42.89 -37.94
N ASN A 8 -39.32 -42.90 -38.16
CA ASN A 8 -38.33 -42.23 -37.29
C ASN A 8 -38.46 -40.72 -37.43
N SER A 9 -38.81 -40.04 -36.33
CA SER A 9 -38.73 -38.61 -36.21
C SER A 9 -37.34 -38.22 -35.73
N SER A 10 -36.52 -37.71 -36.61
CA SER A 10 -35.22 -37.12 -36.29
C SER A 10 -35.43 -35.80 -35.51
N ALA A 11 -35.21 -35.82 -34.21
CA ALA A 11 -35.14 -34.59 -33.40
C ALA A 11 -33.91 -33.80 -33.83
N ARG A 12 -34.12 -32.65 -34.43
CA ARG A 12 -33.07 -31.63 -34.67
C ARG A 12 -32.63 -31.07 -33.30
N THR A 13 -31.43 -31.42 -32.85
CA THR A 13 -30.75 -30.78 -31.75
C THR A 13 -30.45 -29.34 -32.14
N ARG A 14 -31.06 -28.37 -31.44
CA ARG A 14 -30.71 -26.98 -31.52
C ARG A 14 -29.28 -26.79 -31.01
N PRO A 15 -28.43 -26.00 -31.68
CA PRO A 15 -27.10 -25.68 -31.16
C PRO A 15 -27.26 -24.90 -29.82
N SER A 16 -26.63 -25.42 -28.78
CA SER A 16 -26.56 -24.74 -27.49
C SER A 16 -25.81 -23.42 -27.67
N VAL A 17 -26.49 -22.29 -27.45
CA VAL A 17 -25.87 -21.00 -27.33
C VAL A 17 -24.86 -21.09 -26.19
N PRO A 18 -23.58 -20.69 -26.38
CA PRO A 18 -22.62 -20.68 -25.29
C PRO A 18 -23.14 -19.74 -24.23
N ARG A 19 -23.35 -20.26 -23.02
CA ARG A 19 -23.67 -19.46 -21.86
C ARG A 19 -22.57 -18.41 -21.70
N ALA A 20 -22.92 -17.16 -21.87
CA ALA A 20 -22.03 -16.05 -21.55
C ALA A 20 -21.50 -16.31 -20.12
N LYS A 21 -20.18 -16.44 -20.01
CA LYS A 21 -19.52 -16.48 -18.70
C LYS A 21 -19.97 -15.25 -17.95
N GLN A 22 -20.70 -15.42 -16.84
CA GLN A 22 -21.02 -14.31 -15.96
C GLN A 22 -19.71 -13.65 -15.60
N PRO A 23 -19.60 -12.31 -15.72
CA PRO A 23 -18.39 -11.62 -15.31
C PRO A 23 -18.13 -12.01 -13.85
N ALA A 24 -16.97 -12.57 -13.59
CA ALA A 24 -16.53 -12.83 -12.23
C ALA A 24 -16.41 -11.49 -11.54
N ILE A 25 -17.44 -11.09 -10.79
CA ILE A 25 -17.41 -9.96 -9.86
C ILE A 25 -16.43 -10.41 -8.78
N GLY A 26 -15.18 -10.05 -8.91
CA GLY A 26 -14.28 -10.66 -7.98
C GLY A 26 -12.98 -9.95 -7.69
N TRP A 27 -12.51 -8.94 -8.36
CA TRP A 27 -11.12 -8.49 -8.12
C TRP A 27 -10.85 -6.99 -8.28
N VAL A 28 -11.87 -6.18 -8.37
CA VAL A 28 -11.71 -4.72 -8.55
C VAL A 28 -11.76 -3.96 -7.24
N LEU A 29 -12.40 -4.51 -6.27
CA LEU A 29 -12.25 -4.10 -4.89
C LEU A 29 -11.23 -5.03 -4.25
N ILE A 30 -9.95 -4.69 -4.38
CA ILE A 30 -9.06 -5.05 -3.29
C ILE A 30 -9.72 -4.35 -2.10
N SER A 31 -10.50 -5.11 -1.34
CA SER A 31 -11.19 -4.54 -0.19
C SER A 31 -10.13 -3.91 0.70
N ARG A 32 -10.46 -2.84 1.44
CA ARG A 32 -9.54 -2.30 2.46
C ARG A 32 -8.92 -3.43 3.30
N ALA A 33 -9.65 -4.52 3.51
CA ALA A 33 -9.18 -5.71 4.20
C ALA A 33 -8.09 -6.48 3.44
N GLU A 34 -8.11 -6.54 2.12
CA GLU A 34 -7.09 -7.24 1.32
C GLU A 34 -5.85 -6.39 1.07
N VAL A 35 -6.01 -5.07 0.90
CA VAL A 35 -4.86 -4.14 0.94
C VAL A 35 -4.20 -4.21 2.31
N ALA A 36 -4.97 -4.18 3.39
CA ALA A 36 -4.48 -4.35 4.75
C ALA A 36 -3.76 -5.70 4.94
N LYS A 37 -4.29 -6.76 4.36
CA LYS A 37 -3.68 -8.10 4.41
C LYS A 37 -2.39 -8.20 3.59
N ALA A 38 -2.35 -7.58 2.42
CA ALA A 38 -1.15 -7.50 1.60
C ALA A 38 -0.09 -6.60 2.27
N GLU A 39 -0.46 -5.46 2.82
CA GLU A 39 0.42 -4.57 3.59
C GLU A 39 0.91 -5.25 4.87
N ALA A 40 0.07 -6.03 5.57
CA ALA A 40 0.48 -6.83 6.74
C ALA A 40 1.47 -7.94 6.36
N LEU A 41 1.29 -8.60 5.21
CA LEU A 41 2.23 -9.62 4.71
C LEU A 41 3.57 -9.02 4.29
N LEU A 42 3.58 -7.77 3.84
CA LEU A 42 4.80 -7.04 3.47
C LEU A 42 5.50 -6.45 4.68
N SER A 43 4.76 -5.94 5.65
CA SER A 43 5.32 -5.45 6.90
C SER A 43 6.00 -6.57 7.70
N ASP A 44 5.59 -7.83 7.49
CA ASP A 44 6.26 -9.01 8.07
C ASP A 44 7.64 -9.30 7.42
N ARG A 45 7.90 -8.75 6.21
CA ARG A 45 9.17 -8.93 5.48
C ARG A 45 10.08 -7.70 5.44
N GLN A 46 9.49 -6.52 5.57
CA GLN A 46 10.22 -5.26 5.59
C GLN A 46 9.81 -4.54 6.87
N ARG A 47 10.65 -4.31 7.82
CA ARG A 47 10.54 -3.48 9.05
C ARG A 47 9.30 -2.54 9.15
N GLY A 48 8.16 -2.93 8.58
CA GLY A 48 6.90 -2.23 8.60
C GLY A 48 6.12 -2.49 9.90
N VAL A 49 5.00 -1.83 10.06
CA VAL A 49 4.11 -1.98 11.21
C VAL A 49 3.54 -3.40 11.24
N VAL A 50 4.05 -4.25 12.13
CA VAL A 50 3.45 -5.55 12.40
C VAL A 50 2.17 -5.29 13.20
N ASP A 51 1.02 -5.73 12.68
CA ASP A 51 -0.30 -5.44 13.25
C ASP A 51 -0.70 -6.44 14.34
N GLU A 52 0.13 -6.57 15.40
CA GLU A 52 -0.21 -7.41 16.54
C GLU A 52 -1.42 -6.92 17.31
N LEU A 53 -1.65 -5.62 17.32
CA LEU A 53 -2.62 -4.94 18.17
C LEU A 53 -3.75 -4.23 17.42
N GLY A 54 -3.69 -4.14 16.07
CA GLY A 54 -4.71 -3.46 15.27
C GLY A 54 -4.41 -2.00 14.94
N LEU A 55 -3.19 -1.52 15.16
CA LEU A 55 -2.79 -0.15 14.84
C LEU A 55 -2.76 0.14 13.32
N LEU A 56 -2.80 -0.91 12.49
CA LEU A 56 -2.78 -0.76 11.03
C LEU A 56 -4.02 -0.05 10.51
N SER A 57 -5.20 -0.25 11.12
CA SER A 57 -6.43 0.45 10.73
C SER A 57 -6.30 1.97 10.88
N ILE A 58 -5.74 2.42 12.01
CA ILE A 58 -5.46 3.83 12.27
C ILE A 58 -4.41 4.36 11.28
N HIS A 59 -3.32 3.61 11.11
CA HIS A 59 -2.26 3.96 10.15
C HIS A 59 -2.79 4.14 8.73
N GLN A 60 -3.65 3.24 8.27
CA GLN A 60 -4.24 3.31 6.94
C GLN A 60 -5.20 4.47 6.78
N ALA A 61 -6.09 4.70 7.76
CA ALA A 61 -7.06 5.75 7.71
C ALA A 61 -6.41 7.15 7.59
N PHE A 62 -5.39 7.44 8.40
CA PHE A 62 -4.62 8.68 8.26
C PHE A 62 -3.89 8.75 6.91
N ALA A 63 -3.24 7.66 6.50
CA ALA A 63 -2.50 7.63 5.25
C ALA A 63 -3.41 7.81 4.03
N ASP A 64 -4.60 7.21 4.03
CA ASP A 64 -5.58 7.37 2.95
C ASP A 64 -6.17 8.78 2.93
N ARG A 65 -6.36 9.39 4.09
CA ARG A 65 -6.88 10.75 4.23
C ARG A 65 -5.87 11.80 3.75
N LEU A 66 -4.61 11.69 4.16
CA LEU A 66 -3.56 12.65 3.86
C LEU A 66 -2.94 12.43 2.47
N PHE A 67 -2.73 11.16 2.08
CA PHE A 67 -1.97 10.76 0.91
C PHE A 67 -2.73 9.73 0.04
N PRO A 68 -3.90 10.08 -0.50
CA PRO A 68 -4.76 9.17 -1.23
C PRO A 68 -4.03 8.50 -2.40
N GLY A 69 -4.31 7.22 -2.60
CA GLY A 69 -3.71 6.40 -3.64
C GLY A 69 -2.29 5.93 -3.36
N THR A 70 -1.63 6.42 -2.30
CA THR A 70 -0.28 5.97 -1.95
C THR A 70 -0.28 4.62 -1.22
N SER A 71 0.86 3.96 -1.19
CA SER A 71 1.08 2.70 -0.48
C SER A 71 2.52 2.63 0.04
N VAL A 72 2.76 1.84 1.08
CA VAL A 72 4.11 1.49 1.54
C VAL A 72 4.93 0.73 0.47
N LEU A 73 4.25 0.21 -0.57
CA LEU A 73 4.87 -0.49 -1.69
C LEU A 73 5.45 0.46 -2.74
N HIS A 74 5.05 1.71 -2.71
CA HIS A 74 5.53 2.70 -3.66
C HIS A 74 6.97 3.08 -3.34
N THR A 75 7.82 2.95 -4.35
CA THR A 75 9.25 3.20 -4.20
C THR A 75 9.74 4.40 -4.99
N ARG A 76 9.29 4.58 -6.25
CA ARG A 76 9.70 5.66 -7.16
C ARG A 76 8.53 6.11 -8.02
N LEU A 77 8.38 7.41 -8.20
CA LEU A 77 7.20 7.99 -8.87
C LEU A 77 7.08 7.57 -10.35
N ARG A 78 8.20 7.37 -11.05
CA ARG A 78 8.20 7.03 -12.47
C ARG A 78 7.55 5.67 -12.79
N TYR A 79 7.37 4.81 -11.79
CA TYR A 79 6.59 3.58 -11.97
C TYR A 79 5.14 3.85 -12.38
N ALA A 80 4.57 5.00 -12.00
CA ALA A 80 3.25 5.40 -12.46
C ALA A 80 3.15 5.64 -13.98
N LEU A 81 4.30 5.77 -14.67
CA LEU A 81 4.39 5.82 -16.13
C LEU A 81 4.85 4.48 -16.71
N PHE A 82 5.80 3.81 -16.08
CA PHE A 82 6.27 2.51 -16.57
C PHE A 82 5.14 1.49 -16.65
N VAL A 83 4.27 1.42 -15.65
CA VAL A 83 3.17 0.45 -15.63
C VAL A 83 2.23 0.62 -16.83
N PRO A 84 1.64 1.79 -17.13
CA PRO A 84 0.80 1.98 -18.30
C PRO A 84 1.53 1.67 -19.61
N TRP A 85 2.77 2.11 -19.79
CA TRP A 85 3.55 1.84 -21.01
C TRP A 85 3.82 0.35 -21.21
N LEU A 86 4.18 -0.38 -20.14
CA LEU A 86 4.39 -1.82 -20.22
C LEU A 86 3.08 -2.57 -20.52
N MET A 87 1.95 -2.12 -19.98
CA MET A 87 0.65 -2.70 -20.29
C MET A 87 0.27 -2.49 -21.75
N GLN A 88 0.46 -1.28 -22.29
CA GLN A 88 0.23 -1.01 -23.71
C GLN A 88 1.15 -1.85 -24.61
N ALA A 89 2.40 -2.07 -24.21
CA ALA A 89 3.33 -2.92 -24.94
C ALA A 89 2.94 -4.40 -24.84
N ALA A 90 2.54 -4.87 -23.67
CA ALA A 90 2.13 -6.26 -23.42
C ALA A 90 0.85 -6.64 -24.16
N ALA A 91 -0.10 -5.72 -24.27
CA ALA A 91 -1.37 -5.93 -24.97
C ALA A 91 -1.21 -6.31 -26.47
N LYS A 92 -0.03 -6.02 -27.04
CA LYS A 92 0.29 -6.40 -28.43
C LYS A 92 0.62 -7.89 -28.61
N ALA A 93 0.90 -8.61 -27.54
CA ALA A 93 1.32 -9.99 -27.58
C ALA A 93 0.15 -10.98 -27.60
N ALA A 94 0.41 -12.22 -28.05
CA ALA A 94 -0.60 -13.28 -28.05
C ALA A 94 -1.06 -13.65 -26.63
N ASN A 95 -0.16 -13.54 -25.62
CA ASN A 95 -0.47 -13.71 -24.21
C ASN A 95 -0.04 -12.44 -23.44
N PRO A 96 -0.93 -11.45 -23.31
CA PRO A 96 -0.61 -10.18 -22.69
C PRO A 96 -0.16 -10.29 -21.23
N VAL A 97 -0.76 -11.18 -20.46
CA VAL A 97 -0.42 -11.37 -19.02
C VAL A 97 1.00 -11.87 -18.86
N GLN A 98 1.38 -12.90 -19.59
CA GLN A 98 2.74 -13.45 -19.55
C GLN A 98 3.76 -12.43 -20.09
N LYS A 99 3.39 -11.69 -21.15
CA LYS A 99 4.23 -10.65 -21.70
C LYS A 99 4.47 -9.50 -20.72
N LEU A 100 3.45 -9.09 -19.98
CA LEU A 100 3.61 -8.06 -18.93
C LEU A 100 4.58 -8.53 -17.84
N GLN A 101 4.44 -9.75 -17.35
CA GLN A 101 5.38 -10.32 -16.38
C GLN A 101 6.82 -10.32 -16.88
N GLN A 102 7.03 -10.68 -18.13
CA GLN A 102 8.35 -10.64 -18.76
C GLN A 102 8.89 -9.21 -18.84
N LEU A 103 8.07 -8.25 -19.29
CA LEU A 103 8.48 -6.84 -19.41
C LEU A 103 8.81 -6.21 -18.06
N GLU A 104 8.07 -6.55 -17.00
CA GLU A 104 8.35 -6.08 -15.64
C GLU A 104 9.67 -6.67 -15.09
N PHE A 105 9.94 -7.94 -15.39
CA PHE A 105 11.22 -8.56 -15.06
C PHE A 105 12.39 -7.90 -15.82
N ASP A 106 12.22 -7.66 -17.12
CA ASP A 106 13.21 -7.00 -17.97
C ASP A 106 13.46 -5.56 -17.51
N LEU A 107 12.40 -4.82 -17.12
CA LEU A 107 12.50 -3.49 -16.55
C LEU A 107 13.38 -3.48 -15.28
N THR A 108 13.20 -4.47 -14.39
CA THR A 108 14.05 -4.60 -13.20
C THR A 108 15.53 -4.68 -13.58
N GLY A 109 15.87 -5.50 -14.57
CA GLY A 109 17.26 -5.64 -15.08
C GLY A 109 17.80 -4.35 -15.67
N ARG A 110 17.00 -3.67 -16.51
CA ARG A 110 17.37 -2.39 -17.14
C ARG A 110 17.59 -1.28 -16.12
N LEU A 111 16.74 -1.18 -15.10
CA LEU A 111 16.91 -0.23 -14.02
C LEU A 111 18.19 -0.51 -13.21
N LYS A 112 18.50 -1.78 -12.94
CA LYS A 112 19.77 -2.16 -12.28
C LYS A 112 20.98 -1.74 -13.10
N LEU A 113 20.93 -1.90 -14.43
CA LEU A 113 22.00 -1.46 -15.34
C LEU A 113 22.13 0.07 -15.41
N GLY A 114 21.00 0.79 -15.29
CA GLY A 114 20.94 2.24 -15.32
C GLY A 114 21.37 2.94 -14.01
N LEU A 115 21.64 2.19 -12.94
CA LEU A 115 22.08 2.77 -11.67
C LEU A 115 23.42 3.47 -11.81
N THR A 116 23.46 4.75 -11.53
CA THR A 116 24.68 5.56 -11.50
C THR A 116 25.51 5.32 -10.23
N ASN A 117 24.86 5.00 -9.12
CA ASN A 117 25.48 4.67 -7.83
C ASN A 117 25.32 3.18 -7.51
N LYS A 118 26.31 2.37 -7.87
CA LYS A 118 26.34 0.93 -7.61
C LYS A 118 26.57 0.56 -6.13
N ALA A 119 26.95 1.55 -5.30
CA ALA A 119 27.17 1.37 -3.86
C ALA A 119 25.89 1.57 -3.03
N ALA A 120 24.79 2.05 -3.64
CA ALA A 120 23.52 2.18 -2.95
C ALA A 120 22.98 0.79 -2.53
N SER A 121 22.44 0.69 -1.32
CA SER A 121 21.79 -0.54 -0.90
C SER A 121 20.60 -0.86 -1.83
N GLU A 122 20.25 -2.15 -1.98
CA GLU A 122 19.09 -2.53 -2.82
C GLU A 122 17.80 -1.83 -2.40
N ASP A 123 17.64 -1.55 -1.09
CA ASP A 123 16.49 -0.86 -0.54
C ASP A 123 16.47 0.64 -0.90
N ASP A 124 17.64 1.26 -1.01
CA ASP A 124 17.77 2.68 -1.35
C ASP A 124 17.51 2.95 -2.84
N THR A 125 17.74 1.95 -3.72
CA THR A 125 17.49 2.12 -5.16
C THR A 125 16.03 2.30 -5.51
N GLY A 126 15.13 1.67 -4.76
CA GLY A 126 13.69 1.63 -5.03
C GLY A 126 13.31 0.74 -6.23
N ILE A 127 14.16 -0.17 -6.68
CA ILE A 127 13.87 -1.06 -7.81
C ILE A 127 13.03 -2.24 -7.33
N ILE A 128 11.78 -2.30 -7.80
CA ILE A 128 10.86 -3.40 -7.49
C ILE A 128 11.41 -4.71 -8.10
N GLY A 129 11.50 -5.76 -7.27
CA GLY A 129 12.01 -7.07 -7.68
C GLY A 129 13.52 -7.23 -7.65
N SER A 130 14.29 -6.20 -7.30
CA SER A 130 15.77 -6.21 -7.27
C SER A 130 16.34 -7.42 -6.51
N ARG A 131 15.81 -7.73 -5.33
CA ARG A 131 16.28 -8.82 -4.44
C ARG A 131 16.10 -10.23 -5.01
N VAL A 132 15.15 -10.41 -5.93
CA VAL A 132 14.85 -11.73 -6.53
C VAL A 132 15.33 -11.84 -7.97
N TYR A 133 15.78 -10.74 -8.56
CA TYR A 133 16.21 -10.68 -9.96
C TYR A 133 17.36 -11.65 -10.26
N GLU A 134 18.41 -11.66 -9.43
CA GLU A 134 19.56 -12.55 -9.59
C GLU A 134 19.19 -14.04 -9.52
N LYS A 135 18.10 -14.36 -8.82
CA LYS A 135 17.53 -15.70 -8.73
C LYS A 135 16.62 -16.04 -9.92
N ARG A 136 16.54 -15.15 -10.92
CA ARG A 136 15.64 -15.25 -12.08
C ARG A 136 14.17 -15.47 -11.70
N LYS A 137 13.73 -14.86 -10.57
CA LYS A 137 12.36 -14.96 -10.09
C LYS A 137 11.66 -13.61 -10.29
N PRO A 138 10.41 -13.61 -10.76
CA PRO A 138 9.61 -12.41 -10.80
C PRO A 138 9.35 -11.88 -9.39
N ALA A 139 9.10 -10.58 -9.27
CA ALA A 139 8.66 -9.99 -8.02
C ALA A 139 7.32 -10.57 -7.60
N ALA A 140 7.16 -10.92 -6.32
CA ALA A 140 5.88 -11.40 -5.78
C ALA A 140 4.78 -10.32 -5.88
N GLN A 141 5.19 -9.06 -5.84
CA GLN A 141 4.34 -7.89 -6.04
C GLN A 141 5.00 -7.00 -7.08
N PRO A 142 4.68 -7.20 -8.36
CA PRO A 142 5.23 -6.42 -9.46
C PRO A 142 4.72 -4.98 -9.42
N ALA A 143 5.33 -4.10 -10.21
CA ALA A 143 4.96 -2.69 -10.26
C ALA A 143 3.49 -2.49 -10.66
N SER A 144 2.98 -3.26 -11.61
CA SER A 144 1.58 -3.22 -12.03
C SER A 144 0.60 -3.58 -10.91
N PHE A 145 1.00 -4.41 -9.95
CA PHE A 145 0.20 -4.69 -8.75
C PHE A 145 0.28 -3.53 -7.76
N SER A 146 1.51 -3.09 -7.46
CA SER A 146 1.76 -2.12 -6.39
C SER A 146 1.18 -0.72 -6.71
N TYR A 147 1.18 -0.31 -7.99
CA TYR A 147 0.75 1.02 -8.41
C TYR A 147 -0.69 1.09 -8.93
N TRP A 148 -1.41 -0.04 -9.06
CA TRP A 148 -2.71 -0.06 -9.71
C TRP A 148 -3.74 0.88 -9.09
N SER A 149 -3.89 0.82 -7.76
CA SER A 149 -4.81 1.72 -7.05
C SER A 149 -4.38 3.19 -7.13
N ALA A 150 -3.07 3.45 -7.15
CA ALA A 150 -2.52 4.79 -7.35
C ALA A 150 -2.90 5.36 -8.70
N LEU A 151 -2.73 4.57 -9.79
CA LEU A 151 -3.10 4.99 -11.14
C LEU A 151 -4.57 5.39 -11.23
N ALA A 152 -5.47 4.63 -10.58
CA ALA A 152 -6.88 4.94 -10.53
C ALA A 152 -7.19 6.19 -9.68
N THR A 153 -6.56 6.31 -8.51
CA THR A 153 -6.80 7.44 -7.59
C THR A 153 -6.23 8.74 -8.14
N TRP A 154 -5.08 8.69 -8.82
CA TRP A 154 -4.47 9.88 -9.44
C TRP A 154 -5.04 10.21 -10.82
N GLY A 155 -6.06 9.47 -11.28
CA GLY A 155 -6.73 9.71 -12.56
C GLY A 155 -5.85 9.42 -13.79
N ILE A 156 -4.77 8.63 -13.64
CA ILE A 156 -3.96 8.11 -14.75
C ILE A 156 -4.72 6.97 -15.42
N LEU A 157 -5.28 6.06 -14.63
CA LEU A 157 -6.19 5.01 -15.10
C LEU A 157 -7.61 5.55 -15.10
N GLY A 158 -8.27 5.51 -16.25
CA GLY A 158 -9.68 5.86 -16.40
C GLY A 158 -10.57 4.93 -15.57
N ARG A 159 -11.74 5.44 -15.20
CA ARG A 159 -12.79 4.67 -14.55
C ARG A 159 -13.77 4.17 -15.59
N ASP A 160 -14.38 3.03 -15.34
CA ASP A 160 -15.49 2.54 -16.14
C ASP A 160 -16.75 3.39 -15.93
N HIS A 161 -17.81 3.08 -16.69
CA HIS A 161 -19.12 3.75 -16.55
C HIS A 161 -19.78 3.58 -15.18
N ARG A 162 -19.27 2.72 -14.32
CA ARG A 162 -19.68 2.52 -12.91
C ARG A 162 -18.81 3.27 -11.92
N HIS A 163 -17.93 4.15 -12.39
CA HIS A 163 -16.95 4.88 -11.60
C HIS A 163 -15.95 3.97 -10.82
N SER A 164 -15.87 2.70 -11.19
CA SER A 164 -14.93 1.75 -10.62
C SER A 164 -13.63 1.70 -11.44
N ALA A 165 -12.52 1.39 -10.78
CA ALA A 165 -11.29 1.09 -11.48
C ALA A 165 -11.38 -0.30 -12.11
N PRO A 166 -11.12 -0.47 -13.42
CA PRO A 166 -11.14 -1.78 -14.06
C PRO A 166 -10.03 -2.68 -13.50
N SER A 167 -10.20 -4.00 -13.63
CA SER A 167 -9.15 -4.94 -13.24
C SER A 167 -7.95 -4.87 -14.21
N ARG A 168 -6.75 -5.21 -13.74
CA ARG A 168 -5.55 -5.27 -14.59
C ARG A 168 -5.73 -6.25 -15.76
N GLU A 169 -6.40 -7.35 -15.52
CA GLU A 169 -6.64 -8.39 -16.52
C GLU A 169 -7.63 -7.92 -17.58
N SER A 170 -8.75 -7.28 -17.18
CA SER A 170 -9.71 -6.75 -18.14
C SER A 170 -9.09 -5.65 -19.00
N VAL A 171 -8.28 -4.74 -18.42
CA VAL A 171 -7.57 -3.71 -19.21
C VAL A 171 -6.61 -4.34 -20.22
N LEU A 172 -5.86 -5.37 -19.85
CA LEU A 172 -4.97 -6.07 -20.77
C LEU A 172 -5.72 -6.79 -21.90
N GLU A 173 -6.82 -7.45 -21.58
CA GLU A 173 -7.67 -8.16 -22.55
C GLU A 173 -8.30 -7.19 -23.54
N GLU A 174 -8.85 -6.08 -23.06
CA GLU A 174 -9.51 -5.08 -23.89
C GLU A 174 -8.52 -4.32 -24.76
N LEU A 175 -7.38 -3.87 -24.22
CA LEU A 175 -6.30 -3.30 -25.03
C LEU A 175 -5.77 -4.25 -26.11
N GLY A 176 -5.84 -5.56 -25.86
CA GLY A 176 -5.47 -6.61 -26.82
C GLY A 176 -6.56 -6.87 -27.86
N SER A 177 -7.84 -6.74 -27.51
CA SER A 177 -8.98 -6.99 -28.39
C SER A 177 -9.24 -5.84 -29.37
N GLU A 178 -9.07 -4.58 -28.96
CA GLU A 178 -9.18 -3.40 -29.83
C GLU A 178 -8.29 -3.49 -31.08
N ARG A 179 -7.20 -4.24 -30.99
CA ARG A 179 -6.26 -4.44 -32.12
C ARG A 179 -6.59 -5.61 -33.01
N LYS A 180 -7.41 -6.56 -32.57
CA LYS A 180 -7.85 -7.72 -33.35
C LYS A 180 -9.10 -7.43 -34.17
N GLY A 181 -9.98 -6.54 -33.66
CA GLY A 181 -11.07 -5.98 -34.41
C GLY A 181 -10.52 -4.80 -35.18
N GLY A 182 -10.36 -4.91 -36.50
CA GLY A 182 -9.95 -3.79 -37.36
C GLY A 182 -10.79 -2.55 -37.01
N SER A 183 -10.17 -1.37 -37.09
CA SER A 183 -10.82 -0.10 -36.82
C SER A 183 -12.19 -0.08 -37.50
N ALA A 184 -13.26 -0.20 -36.72
CA ALA A 184 -14.60 -0.03 -37.25
C ALA A 184 -14.63 1.40 -37.81
N VAL A 185 -14.91 1.51 -39.09
CA VAL A 185 -15.09 2.80 -39.75
C VAL A 185 -16.59 3.07 -39.86
N ASP A 186 -17.00 4.31 -39.73
CA ASP A 186 -18.34 4.74 -40.02
C ASP A 186 -18.63 4.67 -41.52
N LEU A 187 -19.84 5.01 -41.93
CA LEU A 187 -20.25 5.02 -43.34
C LEU A 187 -19.44 6.00 -44.19
N ASP A 188 -18.76 6.97 -43.58
CA ASP A 188 -17.93 7.98 -44.24
C ASP A 188 -16.43 7.60 -44.21
N GLY A 189 -16.08 6.38 -43.76
CA GLY A 189 -14.72 5.87 -43.69
C GLY A 189 -13.87 6.45 -42.55
N GLN A 190 -14.49 7.17 -41.62
CA GLN A 190 -13.80 7.67 -40.42
C GLN A 190 -13.65 6.55 -39.39
N PRO A 191 -12.48 6.40 -38.77
CA PRO A 191 -12.32 5.41 -37.71
C PRO A 191 -13.25 5.77 -36.56
N LEU A 192 -14.20 4.89 -36.24
CA LEU A 192 -14.97 4.96 -35.02
C LEU A 192 -14.00 4.72 -33.88
N SER A 193 -13.58 5.79 -33.24
CA SER A 193 -12.80 5.75 -32.02
C SER A 193 -13.68 5.21 -30.89
N THR A 194 -13.77 3.90 -30.77
CA THR A 194 -14.76 3.24 -29.91
C THR A 194 -14.18 2.55 -28.70
N GLY A 195 -12.85 2.61 -28.49
CA GLY A 195 -12.23 2.01 -27.33
C GLY A 195 -12.16 2.97 -26.13
N PRO A 196 -12.43 2.51 -24.89
CA PRO A 196 -12.19 3.31 -23.73
C PRO A 196 -10.71 3.65 -23.61
N THR A 197 -10.38 4.94 -23.60
CA THR A 197 -9.00 5.37 -23.32
C THR A 197 -8.68 5.07 -21.87
N TYR A 198 -8.08 3.90 -21.61
CA TYR A 198 -7.77 3.46 -20.25
C TYR A 198 -6.75 4.34 -19.56
N PHE A 199 -5.80 4.92 -20.28
CA PHE A 199 -4.77 5.76 -19.69
C PHE A 199 -4.89 7.19 -20.21
N GLN A 200 -5.22 8.11 -19.31
CA GLN A 200 -5.55 9.49 -19.62
C GLN A 200 -4.30 10.31 -19.98
N ASP A 201 -4.27 10.88 -21.19
CA ASP A 201 -3.24 11.82 -21.67
C ASP A 201 -1.80 11.39 -21.35
N LEU A 202 -1.53 10.09 -21.42
CA LEU A 202 -0.24 9.52 -21.03
C LEU A 202 0.89 10.10 -21.92
N PRO A 203 1.99 10.57 -21.34
CA PRO A 203 3.15 10.98 -22.10
C PRO A 203 3.64 9.85 -23.03
N PRO A 204 4.24 10.18 -24.18
CA PRO A 204 4.75 9.17 -25.10
C PRO A 204 5.80 8.30 -24.39
N GLN A 205 5.73 6.99 -24.67
CA GLN A 205 6.70 6.04 -24.15
C GLN A 205 8.10 6.37 -24.70
N PRO A 206 9.13 6.52 -23.84
CA PRO A 206 10.49 6.73 -24.31
C PRO A 206 11.00 5.46 -25.05
N PRO A 207 11.61 5.57 -26.24
CA PRO A 207 12.13 4.42 -26.99
C PRO A 207 13.06 3.54 -26.16
N ALA A 208 13.90 4.17 -25.35
CA ALA A 208 14.84 3.50 -24.45
C ALA A 208 14.19 2.52 -23.45
N LEU A 209 12.90 2.63 -23.20
CA LEU A 209 12.21 1.72 -22.25
C LEU A 209 12.20 0.28 -22.75
N LEU A 210 12.09 0.03 -24.07
CA LEU A 210 12.03 -1.30 -24.64
C LEU A 210 13.29 -1.67 -25.46
N GLU A 211 13.95 -0.70 -26.05
CA GLU A 211 15.01 -0.90 -27.03
C GLU A 211 16.42 -0.78 -26.46
N ASP A 212 16.67 0.20 -25.57
CA ASP A 212 17.97 0.43 -24.94
C ASP A 212 17.98 0.05 -23.47
N PRO A 213 18.67 -1.04 -23.06
CA PRO A 213 18.76 -1.44 -21.67
C PRO A 213 19.50 -0.45 -20.76
N LYS A 214 20.39 0.39 -21.32
CA LYS A 214 21.20 1.30 -20.50
C LYS A 214 20.54 2.64 -20.22
N GLY A 215 19.48 2.96 -20.96
CA GLY A 215 18.83 4.27 -20.88
C GLY A 215 17.73 4.41 -19.82
N VAL A 216 17.38 3.33 -19.10
CA VAL A 216 16.26 3.34 -18.17
C VAL A 216 16.70 3.77 -16.77
N THR A 217 16.18 4.91 -16.31
CA THR A 217 16.44 5.46 -14.97
C THR A 217 15.13 5.95 -14.35
N PHE A 218 15.17 6.34 -13.08
CA PHE A 218 14.03 6.97 -12.42
C PHE A 218 13.95 8.49 -12.63
N LYS A 219 14.96 9.10 -13.27
CA LYS A 219 14.96 10.53 -13.55
C LYS A 219 13.79 10.88 -14.47
N LEU A 220 13.01 11.89 -14.09
CA LEU A 220 11.84 12.34 -14.83
C LEU A 220 12.22 13.48 -15.81
N PRO A 221 12.06 13.30 -17.13
CA PRO A 221 12.07 14.41 -18.07
C PRO A 221 11.00 15.45 -17.73
N ALA A 222 11.19 16.70 -18.17
CA ALA A 222 10.31 17.80 -17.78
C ALA A 222 8.83 17.55 -18.09
N HIS A 223 8.51 16.98 -19.24
CA HIS A 223 7.13 16.68 -19.64
C HIS A 223 6.50 15.55 -18.81
N GLU A 224 7.25 14.48 -18.48
CA GLU A 224 6.79 13.42 -17.60
C GLU A 224 6.55 13.95 -16.17
N ARG A 225 7.47 14.78 -15.67
CA ARG A 225 7.38 15.45 -14.38
C ARG A 225 6.14 16.33 -14.28
N GLN A 226 5.89 17.16 -15.30
CA GLN A 226 4.72 18.03 -15.34
C GLN A 226 3.41 17.22 -15.38
N TYR A 227 3.36 16.16 -16.17
CA TYR A 227 2.22 15.26 -16.22
C TYR A 227 1.93 14.66 -14.83
N LEU A 228 2.92 14.01 -14.21
CA LEU A 228 2.75 13.39 -12.89
C LEU A 228 2.37 14.41 -11.81
N ARG A 229 2.99 15.61 -11.84
CA ARG A 229 2.61 16.70 -10.94
C ARG A 229 1.15 17.09 -11.10
N ASN A 230 0.65 17.23 -12.31
CA ASN A 230 -0.75 17.56 -12.56
C ASN A 230 -1.69 16.44 -12.05
N ARG A 231 -1.31 15.17 -12.24
CA ARG A 231 -2.09 14.05 -11.74
C ARG A 231 -2.13 13.99 -10.21
N LEU A 232 -1.01 14.22 -9.53
CA LEU A 232 -0.99 14.29 -8.08
C LEU A 232 -1.78 15.50 -7.54
N ARG A 233 -1.71 16.66 -8.20
CA ARG A 233 -2.49 17.87 -7.84
C ARG A 233 -3.99 17.65 -7.94
N SER A 234 -4.47 16.78 -8.81
CA SER A 234 -5.89 16.45 -8.93
C SER A 234 -6.41 15.47 -7.86
N SER A 235 -5.51 14.94 -7.02
CA SER A 235 -5.84 13.99 -5.98
C SER A 235 -6.68 14.64 -4.88
N LYS A 236 -7.84 14.06 -4.58
CA LYS A 236 -8.77 14.56 -3.56
C LYS A 236 -8.68 13.75 -2.29
N ALA A 237 -8.79 14.42 -1.15
CA ALA A 237 -8.95 13.76 0.12
C ALA A 237 -10.28 13.00 0.14
N PRO A 238 -10.34 11.78 0.71
CA PRO A 238 -11.61 11.12 0.97
C PRO A 238 -12.47 11.99 1.88
N THR A 239 -13.73 12.14 1.52
CA THR A 239 -14.73 12.91 2.27
C THR A 239 -15.84 11.98 2.73
N LEU A 240 -16.59 12.36 3.75
CA LEU A 240 -17.88 11.76 4.09
C LEU A 240 -18.88 12.03 2.95
N GLU A 241 -19.91 11.20 2.82
CA GLU A 241 -20.79 11.14 1.62
C GLU A 241 -21.36 12.48 1.16
N ASP A 242 -21.55 13.45 2.06
CA ASP A 242 -22.18 14.76 1.77
C ASP A 242 -21.19 15.94 1.70
N GLU A 243 -19.88 15.70 1.77
CA GLU A 243 -18.89 16.76 1.73
C GLU A 243 -18.34 17.02 0.32
N THR A 244 -18.07 18.28 0.00
CA THR A 244 -17.38 18.63 -1.24
C THR A 244 -15.95 18.07 -1.24
N PRO A 245 -15.50 17.46 -2.35
CA PRO A 245 -14.15 16.93 -2.46
C PRO A 245 -13.08 17.99 -2.21
N ARG A 246 -12.27 17.81 -1.16
CA ARG A 246 -11.21 18.72 -0.75
C ARG A 246 -9.87 18.37 -1.39
N GLU A 247 -8.98 19.35 -1.49
CA GLU A 247 -7.59 19.12 -1.86
C GLU A 247 -6.94 18.19 -0.81
N SER A 248 -6.23 17.15 -1.26
CA SER A 248 -5.47 16.30 -0.34
C SER A 248 -4.13 16.95 0.02
N PHE A 249 -3.55 16.55 1.15
CA PHE A 249 -2.20 17.01 1.49
C PHE A 249 -1.17 16.56 0.44
N LEU A 250 -1.32 15.40 -0.17
CA LEU A 250 -0.52 14.96 -1.31
C LEU A 250 -0.59 15.96 -2.48
N ALA A 251 -1.79 16.46 -2.79
CA ALA A 251 -1.98 17.43 -3.86
C ALA A 251 -1.33 18.78 -3.53
N ALA A 252 -1.45 19.23 -2.28
CA ALA A 252 -0.81 20.45 -1.80
C ALA A 252 0.72 20.36 -1.87
N LEU A 253 1.32 19.24 -1.50
CA LEU A 253 2.77 19.00 -1.64
C LEU A 253 3.22 19.04 -3.11
N ALA A 254 2.46 18.41 -4.01
CA ALA A 254 2.76 18.41 -5.44
C ALA A 254 2.62 19.82 -6.06
N ARG A 255 1.69 20.65 -5.55
CA ARG A 255 1.48 22.04 -5.99
C ARG A 255 2.60 22.95 -5.54
N ASN A 256 3.01 22.87 -4.28
CA ASN A 256 3.89 23.84 -3.64
C ASN A 256 5.38 23.64 -3.95
N THR A 257 5.74 22.70 -4.79
CA THR A 257 7.13 22.46 -5.23
C THR A 257 8.15 22.30 -4.07
N VAL A 258 7.69 21.82 -2.92
CA VAL A 258 8.54 21.54 -1.76
C VAL A 258 9.27 20.22 -1.98
N ARG A 259 10.57 20.24 -1.73
CA ARG A 259 11.40 19.02 -1.71
C ARG A 259 11.56 18.55 -0.26
N PRO A 260 10.86 17.46 0.15
CA PRO A 260 10.98 16.94 1.51
C PRO A 260 12.41 16.53 1.86
N LEU A 261 12.80 16.75 3.11
CA LEU A 261 14.08 16.29 3.63
C LEU A 261 14.14 14.76 3.70
N GLU A 262 15.34 14.21 3.57
CA GLU A 262 15.53 12.77 3.66
C GLU A 262 15.46 12.28 5.11
N LYS A 263 14.82 11.14 5.32
CA LYS A 263 14.78 10.43 6.61
C LYS A 263 14.23 11.28 7.77
N THR A 264 13.39 12.27 7.46
CA THR A 264 12.76 13.17 8.43
C THR A 264 11.31 12.74 8.66
N GLU A 265 10.81 12.86 9.88
CA GLU A 265 9.38 12.67 10.18
C GLU A 265 8.57 13.79 9.51
N LEU A 266 7.30 13.52 9.23
CA LEU A 266 6.42 14.46 8.54
C LEU A 266 6.37 15.84 9.20
N TRP A 267 6.21 15.85 10.51
CA TRP A 267 6.06 17.06 11.33
C TRP A 267 7.38 17.77 11.72
N ASP A 268 8.52 17.17 11.39
CA ASP A 268 9.86 17.74 11.65
C ASP A 268 10.40 18.54 10.45
N ASP A 269 9.69 18.48 9.29
CA ASP A 269 10.03 19.26 8.09
C ASP A 269 9.13 20.49 8.00
N ALA A 270 9.65 21.66 8.43
CA ALA A 270 8.89 22.90 8.46
C ALA A 270 8.36 23.32 7.07
N ALA A 271 9.12 23.06 6.00
CA ALA A 271 8.67 23.37 4.64
C ALA A 271 7.51 22.48 4.19
N VAL A 272 7.51 21.23 4.61
CA VAL A 272 6.41 20.29 4.39
C VAL A 272 5.19 20.69 5.22
N CYS A 273 5.36 21.00 6.50
CA CYS A 273 4.28 21.47 7.37
C CYS A 273 3.60 22.75 6.86
N ALA A 274 4.37 23.68 6.28
CA ALA A 274 3.82 24.89 5.68
C ALA A 274 2.92 24.64 4.44
N CYS A 275 2.91 23.42 3.91
CA CYS A 275 2.05 23.02 2.80
C CYS A 275 0.73 22.37 3.24
N VAL A 276 0.53 22.15 4.53
CA VAL A 276 -0.70 21.54 5.04
C VAL A 276 -1.89 22.44 4.70
N PRO A 277 -2.96 21.92 4.07
CA PRO A 277 -4.21 22.67 3.93
C PRO A 277 -4.75 23.09 5.30
N LYS A 278 -5.30 24.30 5.40
CA LYS A 278 -5.83 24.83 6.68
C LYS A 278 -6.83 23.89 7.34
N GLU A 279 -7.65 23.26 6.52
CA GLU A 279 -8.67 22.29 6.94
C GLU A 279 -8.09 21.00 7.53
N ASP A 280 -6.80 20.73 7.25
CA ASP A 280 -6.09 19.53 7.71
C ASP A 280 -5.06 19.85 8.83
N GLU A 281 -4.90 21.09 9.29
CA GLU A 281 -3.94 21.45 10.36
C GLU A 281 -4.21 20.68 11.65
N GLU A 282 -5.47 20.65 12.11
CA GLU A 282 -5.85 19.87 13.29
C GLU A 282 -5.69 18.35 13.09
N LEU A 283 -5.90 17.88 11.86
CA LEU A 283 -5.70 16.48 11.50
C LEU A 283 -4.22 16.07 11.57
N ILE A 284 -3.32 16.94 11.15
CA ILE A 284 -1.87 16.71 11.23
C ILE A 284 -1.40 16.70 12.70
N ASP A 285 -1.91 17.61 13.53
CA ASP A 285 -1.60 17.60 14.96
C ASP A 285 -2.11 16.32 15.63
N LEU A 286 -3.34 15.91 15.33
CA LEU A 286 -3.89 14.63 15.80
C LEU A 286 -3.02 13.47 15.33
N ALA A 287 -2.63 13.43 14.04
CA ALA A 287 -1.76 12.41 13.48
C ALA A 287 -0.41 12.33 14.22
N ARG A 288 0.20 13.46 14.54
CA ARG A 288 1.45 13.55 15.29
C ARG A 288 1.31 12.90 16.68
N HIS A 289 0.26 13.25 17.43
CA HIS A 289 0.00 12.72 18.75
C HIS A 289 -0.32 11.22 18.72
N ILE A 290 -1.17 10.77 17.80
CA ILE A 290 -1.51 9.36 17.60
C ILE A 290 -0.29 8.54 17.12
N SER A 291 0.56 9.11 16.28
CA SER A 291 1.83 8.50 15.86
C SER A 291 2.73 8.19 17.07
N ALA A 292 2.86 9.15 18.00
CA ALA A 292 3.62 8.99 19.24
C ALA A 292 3.01 7.90 20.14
N LEU A 293 1.70 7.96 20.39
CA LEU A 293 0.99 6.96 21.19
C LEU A 293 1.10 5.56 20.58
N GLY A 294 0.88 5.40 19.27
CA GLY A 294 1.02 4.13 18.57
C GLY A 294 2.43 3.55 18.65
N GLY A 295 3.45 4.41 18.57
CA GLY A 295 4.85 4.03 18.78
C GLY A 295 5.11 3.49 20.19
N ILE A 296 4.59 4.18 21.21
CA ILE A 296 4.69 3.76 22.62
C ILE A 296 3.93 2.45 22.86
N VAL A 297 2.72 2.31 22.35
CA VAL A 297 1.94 1.07 22.46
C VAL A 297 2.72 -0.12 21.89
N ARG A 298 3.38 0.04 20.76
CA ARG A 298 4.25 -1.01 20.19
C ARG A 298 5.47 -1.27 21.07
N ALA A 299 6.09 -0.23 21.64
CA ALA A 299 7.22 -0.37 22.55
C ALA A 299 6.84 -1.13 23.83
N VAL A 300 5.67 -0.83 24.42
CA VAL A 300 5.10 -1.56 25.57
C VAL A 300 4.87 -3.04 25.21
N TYR A 301 4.26 -3.31 24.05
CA TYR A 301 4.04 -4.69 23.60
C TYR A 301 5.36 -5.48 23.50
N LEU A 302 6.37 -4.91 22.85
CA LEU A 302 7.68 -5.55 22.69
C LEU A 302 8.40 -5.74 24.04
N ALA A 303 8.28 -4.77 24.95
CA ALA A 303 8.81 -4.89 26.29
C ALA A 303 8.13 -6.02 27.08
N PHE A 304 6.81 -6.23 26.95
CA PHE A 304 6.11 -7.36 27.55
C PHE A 304 6.52 -8.70 26.91
N VAL A 305 6.73 -8.76 25.61
CA VAL A 305 7.23 -9.98 24.92
C VAL A 305 8.64 -10.31 25.41
N GLU A 306 9.53 -9.32 25.49
CA GLU A 306 10.90 -9.49 26.02
C GLU A 306 10.88 -9.96 27.47
N GLN A 307 10.03 -9.36 28.34
CA GLN A 307 9.87 -9.79 29.73
C GLN A 307 9.38 -11.25 29.80
N ALA A 308 8.37 -11.62 29.00
CA ALA A 308 7.87 -13.01 28.95
C ALA A 308 8.94 -14.02 28.47
N CYS A 309 9.84 -13.59 27.58
CA CYS A 309 11.00 -14.40 27.20
C CYS A 309 12.02 -14.54 28.33
N ALA A 310 12.28 -13.47 29.09
CA ALA A 310 13.19 -13.48 30.23
C ALA A 310 12.66 -14.37 31.35
N ASP A 311 11.36 -14.27 31.68
CA ASP A 311 10.69 -15.11 32.69
C ASP A 311 10.82 -16.62 32.38
N LYS A 312 10.87 -16.96 31.07
CA LYS A 312 11.07 -18.35 30.61
C LYS A 312 12.53 -18.70 30.29
N ARG A 313 13.47 -17.82 30.61
CA ARG A 313 14.92 -17.97 30.36
C ARG A 313 15.25 -18.21 28.84
N PHE A 314 14.45 -17.69 27.93
CA PHE A 314 14.74 -17.77 26.50
C PHE A 314 15.63 -16.63 26.00
N LEU A 315 15.69 -15.53 26.74
CA LEU A 315 16.43 -14.32 26.41
C LEU A 315 16.85 -13.61 27.70
N THR A 316 18.04 -13.01 27.68
CA THR A 316 18.56 -12.15 28.78
C THR A 316 18.62 -10.68 28.42
N SER A 317 18.36 -10.34 27.14
CA SER A 317 18.37 -8.98 26.58
C SER A 317 17.33 -8.07 27.25
N ARG A 318 17.63 -6.76 27.29
CA ARG A 318 16.74 -5.71 27.77
C ARG A 318 16.48 -4.64 26.71
N VAL A 319 16.81 -4.89 25.45
CA VAL A 319 16.78 -3.92 24.36
C VAL A 319 15.42 -3.23 24.24
N HIS A 320 14.31 -3.99 24.31
CA HIS A 320 12.96 -3.41 24.17
C HIS A 320 12.50 -2.68 25.42
N ARG A 321 12.88 -3.14 26.61
CA ARG A 321 12.58 -2.43 27.86
C ARG A 321 13.35 -1.11 27.95
N ASP A 322 14.61 -1.11 27.57
CA ASP A 322 15.43 0.09 27.55
C ASP A 322 14.96 1.06 26.44
N HIS A 323 14.56 0.51 25.28
CA HIS A 323 13.96 1.30 24.20
C HIS A 323 12.61 1.91 24.63
N LEU A 324 11.77 1.20 25.39
CA LEU A 324 10.51 1.75 25.93
C LEU A 324 10.75 2.98 26.80
N ILE A 325 11.79 2.94 27.67
CA ILE A 325 12.17 4.10 28.50
C ILE A 325 12.48 5.29 27.58
N LYS A 326 13.27 5.07 26.54
CA LYS A 326 13.59 6.11 25.55
C LYS A 326 12.35 6.63 24.85
N CYS A 327 11.48 5.76 24.32
CA CYS A 327 10.23 6.16 23.68
C CYS A 327 9.34 7.01 24.60
N ARG A 328 9.27 6.63 25.88
CA ARG A 328 8.51 7.38 26.88
C ARG A 328 9.09 8.78 27.10
N THR A 329 10.42 8.91 27.16
CA THR A 329 11.10 10.20 27.29
C THR A 329 10.88 11.06 26.07
N ASP A 330 11.08 10.50 24.86
CA ASP A 330 11.09 11.26 23.62
C ASP A 330 9.66 11.59 23.14
N TRP A 331 8.67 10.72 23.36
CA TRP A 331 7.33 10.81 22.77
C TRP A 331 6.19 10.91 23.79
N GLY A 332 6.46 10.70 25.08
CA GLY A 332 5.42 10.60 26.11
C GLY A 332 4.53 11.83 26.21
N SER A 333 5.11 13.04 26.14
CA SER A 333 4.35 14.30 26.20
C SER A 333 3.41 14.48 25.00
N GLU A 334 3.82 14.06 23.80
CA GLU A 334 2.97 14.09 22.61
C GLU A 334 1.88 13.00 22.67
N ALA A 335 2.25 11.79 23.10
CA ALA A 335 1.31 10.68 23.24
C ALA A 335 0.17 10.96 24.24
N MET A 336 0.45 11.71 25.31
CA MET A 336 -0.57 12.13 26.28
C MET A 336 -1.57 13.15 25.70
N LYS A 337 -1.23 13.85 24.63
CA LYS A 337 -2.13 14.79 23.93
C LYS A 337 -3.00 14.11 22.89
N ALA A 338 -2.84 12.80 22.65
CA ALA A 338 -3.62 12.07 21.67
C ALA A 338 -5.11 12.06 22.05
N ASP A 339 -5.94 12.67 21.20
CA ASP A 339 -7.39 12.74 21.40
C ASP A 339 -8.04 11.52 20.74
N LEU A 340 -8.42 10.54 21.54
CA LEU A 340 -9.01 9.29 21.06
C LEU A 340 -10.47 9.47 20.63
N GLU A 341 -11.22 10.38 21.29
CA GLU A 341 -12.59 10.68 20.90
C GLU A 341 -12.65 11.37 19.53
N LYS A 342 -11.75 12.32 19.30
CA LYS A 342 -11.61 12.95 17.98
C LYS A 342 -11.24 11.93 16.92
N LEU A 343 -10.34 10.97 17.23
CA LEU A 343 -9.96 9.89 16.32
C LEU A 343 -11.17 9.03 15.90
N VAL A 344 -12.07 8.73 16.85
CA VAL A 344 -13.31 7.98 16.59
C VAL A 344 -14.30 8.80 15.79
N SER A 345 -14.56 10.05 16.19
CA SER A 345 -15.55 10.93 15.54
C SER A 345 -15.18 11.27 14.10
N GLU A 346 -13.89 11.38 13.79
CA GLU A 346 -13.37 11.57 12.42
C GLU A 346 -13.32 10.27 11.58
N GLY A 347 -13.73 9.13 12.13
CA GLY A 347 -13.71 7.84 11.42
C GLY A 347 -12.31 7.37 11.02
N LEU A 348 -11.28 7.71 11.80
CA LEU A 348 -9.88 7.45 11.47
C LEU A 348 -9.41 6.06 11.94
N GLY A 349 -10.21 5.03 11.66
CA GLY A 349 -9.82 3.62 11.84
C GLY A 349 -9.82 3.14 13.29
N LEU A 350 -10.40 3.91 14.21
CA LEU A 350 -10.63 3.52 15.60
C LEU A 350 -12.14 3.56 15.87
N GLU A 351 -12.60 2.59 16.64
CA GLU A 351 -13.95 2.48 17.18
C GLU A 351 -13.85 2.30 18.68
N HIS A 352 -14.94 2.52 19.43
CA HIS A 352 -15.01 2.21 20.87
C HIS A 352 -14.99 0.69 21.09
N ASN A 353 -13.81 0.12 21.03
CA ASN A 353 -13.54 -1.32 21.15
C ASN A 353 -12.30 -1.58 22.00
N LYS A 354 -11.83 -2.82 22.04
CA LYS A 354 -10.65 -3.23 22.83
C LYS A 354 -9.35 -2.49 22.45
N LEU A 355 -9.22 -2.01 21.21
CA LEU A 355 -8.08 -1.18 20.81
C LEU A 355 -8.17 0.19 21.47
N TYR A 356 -9.38 0.79 21.52
CA TYR A 356 -9.62 2.04 22.24
C TYR A 356 -9.24 1.91 23.73
N GLU A 357 -9.77 0.89 24.42
CA GLU A 357 -9.45 0.61 25.82
C GLU A 357 -7.95 0.45 26.06
N LEU A 358 -7.24 -0.20 25.12
CA LEU A 358 -5.80 -0.40 25.23
C LEU A 358 -5.02 0.90 25.05
N LEU A 359 -5.41 1.75 24.09
CA LEU A 359 -4.81 3.07 23.87
C LEU A 359 -5.02 3.97 25.07
N GLU A 360 -6.24 4.06 25.59
CA GLU A 360 -6.62 4.83 26.77
C GLU A 360 -5.84 4.35 28.01
N ALA A 361 -5.80 3.05 28.28
CA ALA A 361 -5.07 2.48 29.39
C ALA A 361 -3.54 2.72 29.30
N THR A 362 -3.00 2.72 28.07
CA THR A 362 -1.58 3.04 27.84
C THR A 362 -1.31 4.52 28.07
N GLN A 363 -2.20 5.39 27.62
CA GLN A 363 -2.12 6.83 27.84
C GLN A 363 -2.22 7.17 29.35
N ALA A 364 -3.14 6.55 30.07
CA ALA A 364 -3.25 6.70 31.52
C ALA A 364 -1.99 6.21 32.27
N TRP A 365 -1.36 5.12 31.80
CA TRP A 365 -0.08 4.67 32.38
C TRP A 365 1.04 5.69 32.16
N LEU A 366 1.10 6.41 31.05
CA LEU A 366 2.13 7.43 30.81
C LEU A 366 2.16 8.52 31.88
N ALA A 367 1.04 8.83 32.50
CA ALA A 367 0.95 9.78 33.62
C ALA A 367 1.50 9.22 34.95
N THR A 368 1.84 7.94 35.02
CA THR A 368 2.36 7.30 36.26
C THR A 368 3.90 7.21 36.25
N PRO A 369 4.58 7.13 37.40
CA PRO A 369 6.04 6.93 37.46
C PRO A 369 6.47 5.47 37.15
N ALA A 370 5.54 4.53 37.00
CA ALA A 370 5.86 3.12 36.81
C ALA A 370 6.60 2.86 35.50
N ALA A 371 7.69 2.10 35.57
CA ALA A 371 8.51 1.78 34.36
C ALA A 371 7.78 0.91 33.33
N LEU A 372 6.84 0.07 33.77
CA LEU A 372 5.97 -0.74 32.94
C LEU A 372 4.52 -0.61 33.42
N PRO A 373 3.53 -0.77 32.48
CA PRO A 373 2.12 -0.80 32.87
C PRO A 373 1.81 -1.96 33.81
N LYS A 374 0.76 -1.77 34.64
CA LYS A 374 0.26 -2.77 35.62
C LYS A 374 -0.20 -4.06 34.92
N ALA A 375 -0.35 -5.14 35.69
CA ALA A 375 -0.81 -6.44 35.21
C ALA A 375 -2.17 -6.38 34.46
N SER A 376 -3.10 -5.52 34.91
CA SER A 376 -4.39 -5.30 34.24
C SER A 376 -4.22 -4.79 32.80
N VAL A 377 -3.34 -3.82 32.57
CA VAL A 377 -3.03 -3.30 31.22
C VAL A 377 -2.35 -4.38 30.38
N ARG A 378 -1.39 -5.13 30.93
CA ARG A 378 -0.77 -6.27 30.23
C ARG A 378 -1.81 -7.29 29.76
N THR A 379 -2.88 -7.49 30.53
CA THR A 379 -3.98 -8.39 30.14
C THR A 379 -4.73 -7.87 28.90
N LEU A 380 -4.93 -6.55 28.76
CA LEU A 380 -5.52 -5.96 27.54
C LEU A 380 -4.65 -6.26 26.32
N TYR A 381 -3.33 -6.05 26.41
CA TYR A 381 -2.39 -6.39 25.34
C TYR A 381 -2.45 -7.88 24.96
N ALA A 382 -2.46 -8.77 25.95
CA ALA A 382 -2.51 -10.21 25.72
C ALA A 382 -3.84 -10.66 25.09
N ASN A 383 -4.96 -10.06 25.49
CA ASN A 383 -6.27 -10.36 24.94
C ASN A 383 -6.39 -9.90 23.51
N LEU A 384 -5.99 -8.67 23.22
CA LEU A 384 -6.06 -8.10 21.86
C LEU A 384 -5.13 -8.85 20.91
N GLU A 385 -3.89 -9.13 21.30
CA GLU A 385 -2.97 -9.96 20.50
C GLU A 385 -3.57 -11.35 20.22
N ARG A 386 -4.19 -11.98 21.24
CA ARG A 386 -4.78 -13.31 21.08
C ARG A 386 -5.94 -13.33 20.07
N GLU A 387 -6.78 -12.31 20.09
CA GLU A 387 -7.87 -12.18 19.12
C GLU A 387 -7.34 -12.05 17.68
N ARG A 388 -6.31 -11.26 17.49
CA ARG A 388 -5.74 -11.03 16.17
C ARG A 388 -4.82 -12.14 15.68
N LYS A 389 -4.00 -12.72 16.55
CA LYS A 389 -2.98 -13.73 16.19
C LYS A 389 -3.38 -15.16 16.56
N GLN A 390 -4.44 -15.35 17.34
CA GLN A 390 -4.93 -16.68 17.77
C GLN A 390 -3.79 -17.59 18.28
N GLY A 391 -3.56 -18.74 17.66
CA GLY A 391 -2.50 -19.69 18.05
C GLY A 391 -1.06 -19.16 17.88
N ARG A 392 -0.87 -17.99 17.25
CA ARG A 392 0.43 -17.32 17.11
C ARG A 392 0.69 -16.23 18.16
N ALA A 393 -0.25 -16.00 19.10
CA ALA A 393 -0.08 -15.02 20.16
C ALA A 393 1.06 -15.39 21.09
N ARG A 394 1.84 -14.40 21.52
CA ARG A 394 3.03 -14.53 22.37
C ARG A 394 2.73 -14.33 23.85
N LEU A 395 1.78 -13.42 24.16
CA LEU A 395 1.46 -13.02 25.54
C LEU A 395 0.31 -13.82 26.17
N SER A 396 -0.33 -14.75 25.45
CA SER A 396 -1.59 -15.38 25.83
C SER A 396 -1.54 -16.34 27.03
N GLY A 397 -0.36 -16.66 27.55
CA GLY A 397 -0.20 -17.63 28.66
C GLY A 397 -0.51 -19.09 28.32
N LYS A 398 -1.09 -19.40 27.16
CA LYS A 398 -1.42 -20.76 26.71
C LYS A 398 -0.14 -21.54 26.31
N ALA A 399 -0.23 -22.87 26.25
CA ALA A 399 0.90 -23.77 25.92
C ALA A 399 1.63 -23.38 24.62
N GLY A 400 0.89 -22.96 23.57
CA GLY A 400 1.45 -22.50 22.30
C GLY A 400 2.28 -21.20 22.40
N ALA A 401 1.99 -20.33 23.34
CA ALA A 401 2.71 -19.07 23.51
C ALA A 401 4.20 -19.26 23.79
N SER A 402 4.56 -20.31 24.55
CA SER A 402 5.96 -20.63 24.85
C SER A 402 6.77 -20.93 23.58
N LEU A 403 6.18 -21.62 22.61
CA LEU A 403 6.80 -21.88 21.30
C LEU A 403 6.97 -20.58 20.50
N GLN A 404 5.96 -19.70 20.49
CA GLN A 404 6.02 -18.43 19.77
C GLN A 404 7.05 -17.48 20.39
N LEU A 405 7.14 -17.42 21.72
CA LEU A 405 8.20 -16.66 22.42
C LEU A 405 9.60 -17.19 22.08
N ARG A 406 9.79 -18.51 22.05
CA ARG A 406 11.08 -19.13 21.68
C ARG A 406 11.43 -18.82 20.21
N ARG A 407 10.45 -18.85 19.30
CA ARG A 407 10.65 -18.47 17.89
C ARG A 407 11.06 -16.99 17.77
N TRP A 408 10.34 -16.11 18.45
CA TRP A 408 10.65 -14.69 18.46
C TRP A 408 12.04 -14.40 19.01
N ALA A 409 12.42 -15.02 20.14
CA ALA A 409 13.75 -14.85 20.75
C ALA A 409 14.92 -15.27 19.82
N ARG A 410 14.65 -16.14 18.83
CA ARG A 410 15.64 -16.61 17.83
C ARG A 410 15.53 -15.89 16.51
N SER A 411 14.49 -15.13 16.26
CA SER A 411 14.26 -14.42 14.99
C SER A 411 15.01 -13.09 14.93
N GLY A 412 15.20 -12.56 13.71
CA GLY A 412 15.72 -11.21 13.50
C GLY A 412 14.75 -10.12 14.00
N GLU A 413 13.45 -10.43 14.20
CA GLU A 413 12.43 -9.49 14.70
C GLU A 413 12.81 -8.90 16.07
N ARG A 414 13.49 -9.66 16.93
CA ARG A 414 13.95 -9.19 18.23
C ARG A 414 14.88 -7.97 18.17
N ALA A 415 15.55 -7.75 17.03
CA ALA A 415 16.44 -6.61 16.83
C ALA A 415 15.71 -5.35 16.38
N SER A 416 14.45 -5.49 15.92
CA SER A 416 13.64 -4.38 15.42
C SER A 416 12.89 -3.70 16.57
N THR A 417 13.31 -2.50 16.92
CA THR A 417 12.65 -1.67 17.94
C THR A 417 11.40 -1.01 17.39
N ALA A 418 10.49 -0.60 18.29
CA ALA A 418 9.31 0.14 17.91
C ALA A 418 9.66 1.54 17.38
N GLY A 419 8.99 1.96 16.32
CA GLY A 419 9.00 3.33 15.81
C GLY A 419 7.61 3.94 15.88
N ARG A 420 7.51 5.25 15.67
CA ARG A 420 6.24 5.97 15.52
C ARG A 420 5.45 5.46 14.31
N LEU A 421 4.16 5.71 14.24
CA LEU A 421 3.36 5.46 13.04
C LEU A 421 3.73 6.53 11.99
N HIS A 422 4.20 6.11 10.84
CA HIS A 422 4.72 7.02 9.82
C HIS A 422 3.72 7.38 8.71
N PHE A 423 2.49 6.84 8.74
CA PHE A 423 1.41 7.13 7.78
C PHE A 423 1.84 7.16 6.31
N ARG A 424 2.69 6.22 5.88
CA ARG A 424 3.30 6.11 4.54
C ARG A 424 4.27 7.24 4.18
N TRP A 425 4.59 8.16 5.11
CA TRP A 425 5.43 9.31 4.83
C TRP A 425 6.78 8.97 4.15
N PRO A 426 7.53 7.91 4.55
CA PRO A 426 8.78 7.55 3.88
C PRO A 426 8.61 7.28 2.38
N SER A 427 7.51 6.64 1.96
CA SER A 427 7.18 6.45 0.54
C SER A 427 6.75 7.75 -0.11
N VAL A 428 5.85 8.50 0.52
CA VAL A 428 5.34 9.77 0.00
C VAL A 428 6.46 10.80 -0.21
N SER A 429 7.32 11.00 0.79
CA SER A 429 8.45 11.94 0.70
C SER A 429 9.38 11.59 -0.47
N ARG A 430 9.61 10.30 -0.73
CA ARG A 430 10.38 9.84 -1.89
C ARG A 430 9.68 10.15 -3.22
N LEU A 431 8.37 9.89 -3.33
CA LEU A 431 7.60 10.21 -4.54
C LEU A 431 7.61 11.72 -4.83
N ILE A 432 7.46 12.55 -3.81
CA ILE A 432 7.52 14.01 -3.97
C ILE A 432 8.92 14.48 -4.35
N ARG A 433 9.98 13.90 -3.76
CA ARG A 433 11.37 14.21 -4.17
C ARG A 433 11.65 13.87 -5.63
N ASP A 434 11.09 12.76 -6.16
CA ASP A 434 11.23 12.41 -7.58
C ASP A 434 10.69 13.51 -8.52
N LEU A 435 9.77 14.37 -8.08
CA LEU A 435 9.33 15.55 -8.83
C LEU A 435 10.39 16.67 -8.90
N HIS A 436 11.49 16.57 -8.18
CA HIS A 436 12.56 17.57 -8.11
C HIS A 436 13.91 17.07 -8.65
N GLU A 437 14.00 15.78 -8.98
CA GLU A 437 15.16 15.15 -9.63
C GLU A 437 15.04 15.21 -11.17
#